data_708fc1d7e866e24d5c8f9e142ac47881
#
_entry.id   708fc1d7e866e24d5c8f9e142ac47881
#
_cell.length_a   1.000
_cell.length_b   1.000
_cell.length_c   1.000
_cell.angle_alpha   90.00
_cell.angle_beta   90.00
_cell.angle_gamma   90.00
#
_symmetry.space_group_name_H-M   'P 1'
#
loop_
_entity.id
_entity.type
_entity.pdbx_description
1 polymer ?
#
loop_
_entity_poly.entity_id
_entity_poly.type
_entity_poly.pdbx_seq_one_letter_code
_entity_poly.pdbx_strand_id
1 'polypeptide(L)'
;AQAHCADEAPGLSAKPPDNMRLWSLHPKYLDPQGLVALWREALLAQAVLRGETKGYRQHPQLARFKSQPSPLAAISLYLQGVHTEAETRGYAFDKSKIKPAQEAAALTVTSGQLAYEWTHLLAKLKARSPALFQKWSASISLETHPLFVVQEGDIEPWERP
;
A
#
# COMPACT_ATOMS: atom_id res chain seq x y z
N ALA A 1 -19.57 7.13 -0.12
CA ALA A 1 -19.60 6.52 -0.06
C ALA A 1 -19.55 5.59 -0.04
N GLN A 2 -19.60 5.65 0.03
CA GLN A 2 -19.68 4.75 0.06
C GLN A 2 -19.39 3.88 0.45
N ALA A 3 -19.25 4.05 1.05
CA ALA A 3 -18.84 3.27 1.51
C ALA A 3 -19.09 2.14 1.58
N HIS A 4 -19.56 2.12 1.36
CA HIS A 4 -19.81 1.04 1.38
C HIS A 4 -19.39 -0.03 1.13
N CYS A 5 -19.19 0.03 0.99
CA CYS A 5 -18.85 -0.88 0.75
C CYS A 5 -18.32 -1.67 0.96
N ALA A 6 -18.12 -1.63 1.53
CA ALA A 6 -17.70 -2.38 1.74
C ALA A 6 -17.65 -3.27 2.07
N ASP A 7 -17.95 -3.23 2.25
CA ASP A 7 -18.02 -4.13 2.51
C ASP A 7 -17.94 -5.19 2.22
N GLU A 8 -17.99 -5.09 2.06
CA GLU A 8 -18.01 -6.08 1.87
C GLU A 8 -17.39 -6.88 1.71
N ALA A 9 -17.11 -6.75 1.95
CA ALA A 9 -16.69 -7.53 1.87
C ALA A 9 -16.20 -8.35 1.86
N PRO A 10 -16.24 -8.28 1.89
CA PRO A 10 -15.87 -9.12 1.97
C PRO A 10 -15.20 -9.92 1.67
N GLY A 11 -15.04 -9.65 1.61
CA GLY A 11 -14.51 -10.40 1.23
C GLY A 11 -14.11 -11.18 1.15
N LEU A 12 -14.48 -10.78 1.49
CA LEU A 12 -14.53 -11.83 1.74
C LEU A 12 -14.25 -12.82 1.08
N SER A 13 -14.45 -12.71 0.65
CA SER A 13 -14.47 -14.05 0.25
C SER A 13 -13.09 -14.61 0.11
N ALA A 14 -12.94 -15.74 -0.39
CA ALA A 14 -11.70 -16.48 -0.28
C ALA A 14 -10.58 -15.95 -1.13
N LYS A 15 -10.89 -15.27 -2.20
CA LYS A 15 -9.88 -14.89 -3.17
C LYS A 15 -9.56 -13.40 -3.08
N PRO A 16 -8.28 -13.03 -2.92
CA PRO A 16 -7.92 -11.62 -2.92
C PRO A 16 -8.15 -11.00 -4.29
N PRO A 17 -8.47 -9.72 -4.33
CA PRO A 17 -8.58 -9.04 -5.62
C PRO A 17 -7.23 -9.01 -6.32
N ASP A 18 -7.26 -9.06 -7.64
CA ASP A 18 -6.05 -9.06 -8.44
C ASP A 18 -5.25 -7.77 -8.27
N ASN A 19 -5.92 -6.70 -7.87
CA ASN A 19 -5.28 -5.42 -7.71
C ASN A 19 -4.86 -5.11 -6.28
N MET A 20 -4.85 -6.12 -5.40
CA MET A 20 -4.37 -5.92 -4.05
C MET A 20 -2.89 -5.60 -4.09
N ARG A 21 -2.55 -4.40 -3.59
CA ARG A 21 -1.16 -3.97 -3.65
C ARG A 21 -0.87 -3.02 -2.49
N LEU A 22 0.29 -3.22 -1.89
CA LEU A 22 0.82 -2.33 -0.88
C LEU A 22 1.97 -1.56 -1.52
N TRP A 23 1.67 -0.38 -2.02
CA TRP A 23 2.60 0.40 -2.82
C TRP A 23 3.85 0.78 -2.03
N SER A 24 5.02 0.63 -2.66
CA SER A 24 6.26 1.20 -2.14
C SER A 24 6.37 2.67 -2.48
N LEU A 25 5.66 3.11 -3.51
CA LEU A 25 5.58 4.51 -3.90
C LEU A 25 4.89 5.33 -2.82
N HIS A 26 5.24 6.62 -2.75
CA HIS A 26 4.58 7.52 -1.81
C HIS A 26 3.08 7.59 -2.11
N PRO A 27 2.22 7.55 -1.08
CA PRO A 27 0.77 7.59 -1.30
C PRO A 27 0.28 8.84 -2.01
N LYS A 28 1.08 9.91 -2.04
CA LYS A 28 0.65 11.15 -2.68
C LYS A 28 0.35 10.99 -4.17
N TYR A 29 0.91 9.94 -4.80
CA TYR A 29 0.67 9.70 -6.21
C TYR A 29 -0.68 9.07 -6.50
N LEU A 30 -1.37 8.58 -5.49
CA LEU A 30 -2.62 7.83 -5.68
C LEU A 30 -3.81 8.76 -5.90
N ASP A 31 -4.72 8.34 -6.77
CA ASP A 31 -6.01 9.01 -6.89
C ASP A 31 -6.87 8.71 -5.67
N PRO A 32 -8.00 9.43 -5.48
CA PRO A 32 -8.82 9.19 -4.29
C PRO A 32 -9.24 7.75 -4.13
N GLN A 33 -9.64 7.11 -5.22
CA GLN A 33 -10.04 5.70 -5.17
C GLN A 33 -8.86 4.81 -4.76
N GLY A 34 -7.69 5.11 -5.29
CA GLY A 34 -6.48 4.35 -4.98
C GLY A 34 -6.07 4.50 -3.52
N LEU A 35 -6.19 5.70 -2.95
CA LEU A 35 -5.82 5.91 -1.56
C LEU A 35 -6.77 5.18 -0.61
N VAL A 36 -8.07 5.22 -0.89
CA VAL A 36 -9.03 4.48 -0.08
C VAL A 36 -8.75 2.98 -0.16
N ALA A 37 -8.49 2.49 -1.37
CA ALA A 37 -8.17 1.08 -1.54
C ALA A 37 -6.91 0.69 -0.77
N LEU A 38 -5.88 1.54 -0.82
CA LEU A 38 -4.63 1.26 -0.09
C LEU A 38 -4.86 1.20 1.41
N TRP A 39 -5.64 2.14 1.94
CA TRP A 39 -5.98 2.13 3.36
C TRP A 39 -6.62 0.82 3.76
N ARG A 40 -7.60 0.36 2.98
CA ARG A 40 -8.31 -0.87 3.27
C ARG A 40 -7.41 -2.09 3.14
N GLU A 41 -6.57 -2.12 2.10
CA GLU A 41 -5.66 -3.25 1.93
C GLU A 41 -4.60 -3.29 3.03
N ALA A 42 -4.11 -2.13 3.46
CA ALA A 42 -3.12 -2.10 4.53
C ALA A 42 -3.74 -2.52 5.88
N LEU A 43 -4.99 -2.16 6.12
CA LEU A 43 -5.68 -2.63 7.33
C LEU A 43 -5.89 -4.14 7.29
N LEU A 44 -6.22 -4.67 6.11
CA LEU A 44 -6.32 -6.12 5.96
C LEU A 44 -4.98 -6.79 6.20
N ALA A 45 -3.92 -6.21 5.66
CA ALA A 45 -2.57 -6.73 5.88
C ALA A 45 -2.23 -6.76 7.37
N GLN A 46 -2.59 -5.70 8.10
CA GLN A 46 -2.38 -5.66 9.55
C GLN A 46 -3.10 -6.82 10.22
N ALA A 47 -4.36 -7.05 9.86
CA ALA A 47 -5.14 -8.13 10.44
C ALA A 47 -4.53 -9.49 10.15
N VAL A 48 -4.07 -9.70 8.91
CA VAL A 48 -3.42 -10.95 8.54
C VAL A 48 -2.16 -11.17 9.35
N LEU A 49 -1.33 -10.13 9.48
CA LEU A 49 -0.07 -10.25 10.21
C LEU A 49 -0.28 -10.48 11.71
N ARG A 50 -1.42 -10.03 12.23
CA ARG A 50 -1.79 -10.28 13.62
C ARG A 50 -2.49 -11.63 13.82
N GLY A 51 -2.68 -12.39 12.76
CA GLY A 51 -3.32 -13.69 12.84
C GLY A 51 -4.83 -13.64 13.03
N GLU A 52 -5.45 -12.53 12.65
CA GLU A 52 -6.88 -12.30 12.89
C GLU A 52 -7.76 -12.70 11.71
N THR A 53 -7.16 -13.22 10.64
CA THR A 53 -7.92 -13.65 9.47
C THR A 53 -7.52 -15.07 9.09
N LYS A 54 -8.33 -15.67 8.22
CA LYS A 54 -8.02 -17.00 7.69
C LYS A 54 -7.58 -16.95 6.24
N GLY A 55 -7.86 -15.86 5.53
CA GLY A 55 -7.50 -15.72 4.13
C GLY A 55 -6.33 -14.79 3.93
N TYR A 56 -5.83 -14.73 2.71
CA TYR A 56 -4.80 -13.79 2.27
C TYR A 56 -3.43 -13.98 2.92
N ARG A 57 -3.23 -15.06 3.68
CA ARG A 57 -1.99 -15.26 4.45
C ARG A 57 -0.75 -15.39 3.58
N GLN A 58 -0.91 -15.89 2.37
CA GLN A 58 0.20 -16.17 1.47
C GLN A 58 0.29 -15.16 0.33
N HIS A 59 -0.42 -14.03 0.45
CA HIS A 59 -0.41 -13.05 -0.62
C HIS A 59 1.01 -12.49 -0.80
N PRO A 60 1.50 -12.39 -2.06
CA PRO A 60 2.87 -11.93 -2.30
C PRO A 60 3.18 -10.56 -1.72
N GLN A 61 2.21 -9.65 -1.71
CA GLN A 61 2.42 -8.31 -1.17
C GLN A 61 2.76 -8.32 0.32
N LEU A 62 2.43 -9.38 1.03
CA LEU A 62 2.74 -9.49 2.45
C LEU A 62 4.15 -10.02 2.74
N ALA A 63 4.78 -10.63 1.74
CA ALA A 63 6.05 -11.33 1.96
C ALA A 63 7.11 -10.43 2.57
N ARG A 64 7.24 -9.20 2.06
CA ARG A 64 8.27 -8.29 2.55
C ARG A 64 8.03 -7.83 3.98
N PHE A 65 6.75 -7.81 4.41
CA PHE A 65 6.44 -7.47 5.80
C PHE A 65 6.72 -8.67 6.70
N LYS A 66 6.34 -9.87 6.26
CA LYS A 66 6.56 -11.08 7.05
C LYS A 66 8.03 -11.36 7.31
N SER A 67 8.90 -10.96 6.40
CA SER A 67 10.33 -11.21 6.53
C SER A 67 11.03 -10.24 7.45
N GLN A 68 10.35 -9.23 7.98
CA GLN A 68 10.97 -8.24 8.84
C GLN A 68 11.11 -8.76 10.27
N PRO A 69 12.07 -8.21 11.05
CA PRO A 69 12.19 -8.58 12.47
C PRO A 69 10.90 -8.30 13.26
N SER A 70 10.21 -7.22 12.92
CA SER A 70 8.92 -6.88 13.54
C SER A 70 7.91 -6.54 12.47
N PRO A 71 7.20 -7.54 11.94
CA PRO A 71 6.19 -7.29 10.91
C PRO A 71 5.08 -6.35 11.39
N LEU A 72 4.69 -6.44 12.66
CA LEU A 72 3.63 -5.59 13.19
C LEU A 72 4.05 -4.13 13.27
N ALA A 73 5.31 -3.87 13.63
CA ALA A 73 5.82 -2.50 13.63
C ALA A 73 5.87 -1.96 12.20
N ALA A 74 6.30 -2.78 11.25
CA ALA A 74 6.40 -2.35 9.86
C ALA A 74 5.04 -1.97 9.30
N ILE A 75 4.02 -2.81 9.50
CA ILE A 75 2.71 -2.50 8.94
C ILE A 75 2.05 -1.32 9.66
N SER A 76 2.32 -1.15 10.95
CA SER A 76 1.82 0.01 11.68
C SER A 76 2.38 1.30 11.10
N LEU A 77 3.69 1.34 10.87
CA LEU A 77 4.33 2.52 10.28
C LEU A 77 3.85 2.76 8.86
N TYR A 78 3.61 1.69 8.12
CA TYR A 78 3.06 1.81 6.78
C TYR A 78 1.68 2.48 6.82
N LEU A 79 0.82 2.02 7.73
CA LEU A 79 -0.52 2.60 7.89
C LEU A 79 -0.45 4.07 8.32
N GLN A 80 0.51 4.41 9.17
CA GLN A 80 0.67 5.79 9.60
C GLN A 80 1.00 6.70 8.43
N GLY A 81 1.86 6.25 7.50
CA GLY A 81 2.18 7.03 6.32
C GLY A 81 0.97 7.23 5.41
N VAL A 82 0.17 6.19 5.23
CA VAL A 82 -1.06 6.32 4.45
C VAL A 82 -2.02 7.29 5.13
N HIS A 83 -2.16 7.17 6.43
CA HIS A 83 -3.05 8.06 7.19
C HIS A 83 -2.62 9.52 7.09
N THR A 84 -1.31 9.77 7.13
CA THR A 84 -0.79 11.13 7.02
C THR A 84 -1.18 11.75 5.68
N GLU A 85 -1.09 10.98 4.60
CA GLU A 85 -1.52 11.48 3.29
C GLU A 85 -3.01 11.76 3.27
N ALA A 86 -3.81 10.89 3.88
CA ALA A 86 -5.25 11.10 3.96
C ALA A 86 -5.58 12.38 4.72
N GLU A 87 -4.89 12.63 5.83
CA GLU A 87 -5.08 13.87 6.59
C GLU A 87 -4.74 15.09 5.76
N THR A 88 -3.64 15.03 5.03
CA THR A 88 -3.24 16.13 4.15
C THR A 88 -4.33 16.49 3.16
N ARG A 89 -5.10 15.49 2.72
CA ARG A 89 -6.19 15.71 1.78
C ARG A 89 -7.52 16.06 2.46
N GLY A 90 -7.57 16.04 3.79
CA GLY A 90 -8.80 16.31 4.54
C GLY A 90 -9.71 15.12 4.67
N TYR A 91 -9.20 13.91 4.45
CA TYR A 91 -9.98 12.69 4.61
C TYR A 91 -10.04 12.27 6.07
N ALA A 92 -11.14 11.67 6.47
CA ALA A 92 -11.38 11.28 7.87
C ALA A 92 -11.21 9.76 8.04
N PHE A 93 -10.04 9.23 7.74
CA PHE A 93 -9.74 7.83 8.00
C PHE A 93 -9.60 7.63 9.52
N ASP A 94 -10.08 6.50 10.00
CA ASP A 94 -10.12 6.23 11.44
C ASP A 94 -8.75 5.78 11.94
N LYS A 95 -8.01 6.72 12.53
CA LYS A 95 -6.66 6.46 13.02
C LYS A 95 -6.62 5.39 14.12
N SER A 96 -7.70 5.21 14.85
CA SER A 96 -7.74 4.22 15.93
C SER A 96 -7.62 2.79 15.43
N LYS A 97 -7.81 2.58 14.12
CA LYS A 97 -7.65 1.25 13.54
C LYS A 97 -6.20 0.84 13.37
N ILE A 98 -5.27 1.79 13.48
CA ILE A 98 -3.84 1.48 13.40
C ILE A 98 -3.40 0.96 14.76
N LYS A 99 -2.90 -0.28 14.79
CA LYS A 99 -2.39 -0.84 16.04
C LYS A 99 -1.02 -0.22 16.34
N PRO A 100 -0.75 0.16 17.59
CA PRO A 100 0.51 0.82 17.91
C PRO A 100 1.73 -0.03 17.62
N ALA A 101 2.83 0.62 17.22
CA ALA A 101 4.12 -0.02 17.06
C ALA A 101 5.07 0.56 18.10
N GLN A 102 5.84 -0.31 18.72
CA GLN A 102 6.78 0.10 19.75
C GLN A 102 8.23 0.04 19.27
N GLU A 103 8.45 -0.54 18.10
CA GLU A 103 9.78 -0.68 17.55
C GLU A 103 9.90 0.16 16.30
N ALA A 104 11.11 0.59 16.02
CA ALA A 104 11.39 1.22 14.74
C ALA A 104 11.43 0.14 13.66
N ALA A 105 11.11 0.53 12.44
CA ALA A 105 11.20 -0.36 11.31
C ALA A 105 11.50 0.45 10.07
N ALA A 106 12.25 -0.13 9.17
CA ALA A 106 12.51 0.46 7.86
C ALA A 106 12.69 -0.70 6.88
N LEU A 107 12.08 -0.58 5.73
CA LEU A 107 12.19 -1.58 4.69
C LEU A 107 12.96 -1.01 3.52
N THR A 108 13.60 -1.88 2.76
CA THR A 108 14.22 -1.47 1.51
C THR A 108 13.29 -1.81 0.35
N VAL A 109 13.45 -1.06 -0.73
CA VAL A 109 12.77 -1.34 -1.99
C VAL A 109 13.76 -1.07 -3.12
N THR A 110 13.76 -1.93 -4.12
CA THR A 110 14.72 -1.74 -5.22
C THR A 110 14.21 -0.71 -6.20
N SER A 111 15.15 -0.07 -6.89
CA SER A 111 14.81 0.88 -7.95
C SER A 111 14.00 0.22 -9.06
N GLY A 112 14.30 -1.05 -9.39
CA GLY A 112 13.53 -1.78 -10.39
C GLY A 112 12.10 -2.04 -9.94
N GLN A 113 11.91 -2.30 -8.66
CA GLN A 113 10.55 -2.47 -8.13
C GLN A 113 9.77 -1.17 -8.22
N LEU A 114 10.39 -0.05 -7.88
CA LEU A 114 9.72 1.24 -7.98
C LEU A 114 9.32 1.56 -9.41
N ALA A 115 10.21 1.29 -10.37
CA ALA A 115 9.90 1.52 -11.78
C ALA A 115 8.73 0.65 -12.23
N TYR A 116 8.71 -0.60 -11.80
CA TYR A 116 7.62 -1.50 -12.11
C TYR A 116 6.30 -0.99 -11.54
N GLU A 117 6.31 -0.58 -10.27
CA GLU A 117 5.10 -0.04 -9.64
C GLU A 117 4.63 1.24 -10.32
N TRP A 118 5.58 2.08 -10.72
CA TRP A 118 5.25 3.34 -11.39
C TRP A 118 4.51 3.10 -12.69
N THR A 119 4.99 2.18 -13.50
CA THR A 119 4.32 1.81 -14.74
C THR A 119 2.90 1.31 -14.47
N HIS A 120 2.76 0.50 -13.44
CA HIS A 120 1.48 -0.07 -13.04
C HIS A 120 0.52 1.03 -12.58
N LEU A 121 1.03 1.95 -11.76
CA LEU A 121 0.21 3.04 -11.25
C LEU A 121 -0.20 4.01 -12.35
N LEU A 122 0.72 4.35 -13.25
CA LEU A 122 0.38 5.26 -14.35
C LEU A 122 -0.74 4.71 -15.21
N ALA A 123 -0.75 3.40 -15.45
CA ALA A 123 -1.84 2.80 -16.21
C ALA A 123 -3.17 2.96 -15.49
N LYS A 124 -3.19 2.80 -14.17
CA LYS A 124 -4.42 3.00 -13.39
C LYS A 124 -4.86 4.46 -13.41
N LEU A 125 -3.92 5.39 -13.27
CA LEU A 125 -4.26 6.82 -13.29
C LEU A 125 -4.80 7.24 -14.65
N LYS A 126 -4.19 6.73 -15.71
CA LYS A 126 -4.65 7.06 -17.06
C LYS A 126 -6.11 6.67 -17.25
N ALA A 127 -6.49 5.53 -16.71
CA ALA A 127 -7.86 5.03 -16.85
C ALA A 127 -8.84 5.74 -15.92
N ARG A 128 -8.43 6.07 -14.69
CA ARG A 128 -9.35 6.56 -13.66
C ARG A 128 -9.26 8.05 -13.38
N SER A 129 -8.09 8.65 -13.58
CA SER A 129 -7.86 10.04 -13.16
C SER A 129 -6.89 10.71 -14.13
N PRO A 130 -7.38 11.04 -15.34
CA PRO A 130 -6.49 11.62 -16.36
C PRO A 130 -5.74 12.87 -15.90
N ALA A 131 -6.35 13.69 -15.04
CA ALA A 131 -5.68 14.89 -14.54
C ALA A 131 -4.44 14.52 -13.71
N LEU A 132 -4.55 13.50 -12.87
CA LEU A 132 -3.41 13.03 -12.09
C LEU A 132 -2.38 12.34 -12.96
N PHE A 133 -2.83 11.61 -13.97
CA PHE A 133 -1.90 11.03 -14.93
C PHE A 133 -1.06 12.13 -15.58
N GLN A 134 -1.70 13.22 -16.02
CA GLN A 134 -0.99 14.34 -16.63
C GLN A 134 -0.01 14.95 -15.63
N LYS A 135 -0.46 15.14 -14.39
CA LYS A 135 0.38 15.78 -13.38
C LYS A 135 1.63 14.96 -13.08
N TRP A 136 1.49 13.64 -12.91
CA TRP A 136 2.58 12.80 -12.43
C TRP A 136 3.41 12.16 -13.53
N SER A 137 2.87 12.01 -14.74
CA SER A 137 3.56 11.28 -15.81
C SER A 137 4.90 11.90 -16.19
N ALA A 138 5.09 13.18 -15.94
CA ALA A 138 6.34 13.87 -16.24
C ALA A 138 7.36 13.80 -15.09
N SER A 139 7.02 13.12 -14.00
CA SER A 139 7.93 13.00 -12.86
C SER A 139 9.18 12.22 -13.22
N ILE A 140 10.33 12.76 -12.86
CA ILE A 140 11.62 12.13 -13.14
C ILE A 140 12.27 11.55 -11.89
N SER A 141 11.75 11.89 -10.72
CA SER A 141 12.28 11.41 -9.45
C SER A 141 11.11 10.95 -8.61
N LEU A 142 11.08 9.65 -8.29
CA LEU A 142 9.97 9.06 -7.56
C LEU A 142 10.26 9.03 -6.08
N GLU A 143 9.27 9.42 -5.28
CA GLU A 143 9.37 9.31 -3.83
C GLU A 143 8.76 8.01 -3.36
N THR A 144 9.32 7.47 -2.29
CA THR A 144 8.78 6.27 -1.68
C THR A 144 7.90 6.63 -0.49
N HIS A 145 7.05 5.68 -0.10
CA HIS A 145 6.40 5.74 1.20
C HIS A 145 7.50 5.91 2.27
N PRO A 146 7.26 6.72 3.31
CA PRO A 146 8.30 7.00 4.31
C PRO A 146 8.94 5.79 4.98
N LEU A 147 8.25 4.65 4.97
CA LEU A 147 8.80 3.42 5.55
C LEU A 147 9.99 2.86 4.76
N PHE A 148 10.11 3.20 3.48
CA PHE A 148 11.05 2.54 2.58
C PHE A 148 12.27 3.37 2.28
N VAL A 149 13.40 2.66 2.11
CA VAL A 149 14.66 3.22 1.62
C VAL A 149 14.97 2.55 0.30
N VAL A 150 15.31 3.35 -0.71
CA VAL A 150 15.58 2.82 -2.05
C VAL A 150 17.00 2.28 -2.13
N GLN A 151 17.14 1.13 -2.77
CA GLN A 151 18.44 0.60 -3.12
C GLN A 151 18.40 0.12 -4.57
N GLU A 152 19.55 0.05 -5.20
CA GLU A 152 19.63 -0.40 -6.58
C GLU A 152 19.32 -1.88 -6.67
N GLY A 153 18.56 -2.28 -7.69
CA GLY A 153 18.24 -3.69 -7.90
C GLY A 153 17.11 -3.89 -8.85
N ASP A 154 16.88 -5.14 -9.21
CA ASP A 154 15.80 -5.54 -10.11
C ASP A 154 14.46 -5.59 -9.38
N ILE A 155 13.40 -5.93 -10.12
CA ILE A 155 12.08 -6.14 -9.53
C ILE A 155 12.22 -7.14 -8.38
N GLU A 156 11.53 -6.86 -7.27
CA GLU A 156 11.65 -7.69 -6.08
C GLU A 156 11.14 -9.11 -6.31
N PRO A 157 11.77 -10.11 -5.66
CA PRO A 157 11.38 -11.52 -5.87
C PRO A 157 9.93 -11.83 -5.52
N TRP A 158 9.34 -11.07 -4.57
CA TRP A 158 7.96 -11.32 -4.15
C TRP A 158 6.94 -10.76 -5.13
N GLU A 159 7.37 -9.88 -6.04
CA GLU A 159 6.46 -9.33 -7.05
C GLU A 159 6.14 -10.40 -8.09
N ARG A 160 4.90 -10.40 -8.57
CA ARG A 160 4.46 -11.32 -9.59
C ARG A 160 4.04 -10.55 -10.83
N PRO A 161 4.99 -10.29 -11.73
CA PRO A 161 4.71 -9.51 -12.95
C PRO A 161 3.70 -10.17 -13.86
#